data_a3828ab2e71188849e1bdb30af2ef65f
#
_entry.id   a3828ab2e71188849e1bdb30af2ef65f
#
_cell.length_a   1.000
_cell.length_b   1.000
_cell.length_c   1.000
_cell.angle_alpha   90.00
_cell.angle_beta   90.00
_cell.angle_gamma   90.00
#
_symmetry.space_group_name_H-M   'P 1'
#
loop_
_entity.id
_entity.type
_entity.pdbx_description
1 polymer ?
#
loop_
_entity_poly.entity_id
_entity_poly.type
_entity_poly.pdbx_seq_one_letter_code
_entity_poly.pdbx_strand_id
1 'polypeptide(L)'
;MSSSTPRLVRTPAEAAASSTVAAHHLLNVPNFLTLFRIVLIPFFVVLISKHRLTEGLYVFGAAAVTDSLDGTVARWFDSKTEIGAFLDPFADKLLLVSSFVVLTIEQIFPAWLLSVIVIRDVVVVFGYLMLTFFTAERMPVRPSYLGKVSTFLQLACVVGALLGFGMNSRALWYGLLYVTVAITGLSGLHYMYRGLTWLQSREPQMFE
;
A
#
# COMPACT_ATOMS: atom_id res chain seq x y z
N MET A 1 -42.57 -35.53 3.68
CA MET A 1 -41.69 -35.97 2.54
C MET A 1 -40.43 -35.10 2.60
N SER A 2 -39.38 -35.64 3.19
CA SER A 2 -38.09 -34.95 3.36
C SER A 2 -37.21 -35.25 2.12
N SER A 3 -36.95 -34.25 1.31
CA SER A 3 -36.04 -34.37 0.14
C SER A 3 -34.60 -34.13 0.64
N SER A 4 -33.90 -35.27 0.91
CA SER A 4 -32.46 -35.27 1.13
C SER A 4 -31.73 -35.03 -0.19
N THR A 5 -31.19 -33.82 -0.37
CA THR A 5 -30.25 -33.49 -1.43
C THR A 5 -28.97 -34.35 -1.28
N PRO A 6 -28.54 -35.08 -2.30
CA PRO A 6 -27.33 -35.89 -2.22
C PRO A 6 -26.10 -34.96 -2.12
N ARG A 7 -25.25 -35.14 -1.10
CA ARG A 7 -23.90 -34.57 -1.07
C ARG A 7 -23.09 -35.19 -2.20
N LEU A 8 -22.79 -34.37 -3.18
CA LEU A 8 -21.83 -34.76 -4.25
C LEU A 8 -20.46 -34.97 -3.60
N VAL A 9 -20.08 -36.22 -3.42
CA VAL A 9 -18.72 -36.62 -3.02
C VAL A 9 -17.82 -36.35 -4.22
N ARG A 10 -16.98 -35.29 -4.10
CA ARG A 10 -16.01 -34.98 -5.17
C ARG A 10 -15.02 -36.13 -5.33
N THR A 11 -14.79 -36.57 -6.54
CA THR A 11 -13.81 -37.61 -6.84
C THR A 11 -12.38 -37.11 -6.58
N PRO A 12 -11.43 -38.03 -6.25
CA PRO A 12 -10.02 -37.64 -6.05
C PRO A 12 -9.41 -36.94 -7.28
N ALA A 13 -9.89 -37.24 -8.47
CA ALA A 13 -9.48 -36.61 -9.72
C ALA A 13 -9.96 -35.14 -9.82
N GLU A 14 -11.18 -34.86 -9.37
CA GLU A 14 -11.70 -33.47 -9.31
C GLU A 14 -11.00 -32.65 -8.25
N ALA A 15 -10.61 -33.26 -7.10
CA ALA A 15 -9.81 -32.59 -6.08
C ALA A 15 -8.39 -32.31 -6.60
N ALA A 16 -7.75 -33.19 -7.31
CA ALA A 16 -6.45 -32.99 -7.93
C ALA A 16 -6.51 -31.95 -9.07
N ALA A 17 -7.55 -31.96 -9.90
CA ALA A 17 -7.75 -30.93 -10.93
C ALA A 17 -7.99 -29.55 -10.34
N SER A 18 -8.74 -29.44 -9.23
CA SER A 18 -8.97 -28.18 -8.55
C SER A 18 -7.69 -27.62 -7.89
N SER A 19 -6.81 -28.49 -7.40
CA SER A 19 -5.52 -28.07 -6.80
C SER A 19 -4.52 -27.60 -7.87
N THR A 20 -4.49 -28.23 -9.04
CA THR A 20 -3.64 -27.79 -10.16
C THR A 20 -4.14 -26.49 -10.79
N VAL A 21 -5.42 -26.28 -10.92
CA VAL A 21 -6.02 -25.03 -11.39
C VAL A 21 -5.74 -23.90 -10.37
N ALA A 22 -5.86 -24.19 -9.07
CA ALA A 22 -5.52 -23.21 -8.02
C ALA A 22 -4.03 -22.83 -8.04
N ALA A 23 -3.13 -23.79 -8.29
CA ALA A 23 -1.68 -23.51 -8.38
C ALA A 23 -1.32 -22.67 -9.61
N HIS A 24 -1.98 -22.88 -10.75
CA HIS A 24 -1.80 -22.05 -11.94
C HIS A 24 -2.31 -20.61 -11.76
N HIS A 25 -3.33 -20.38 -10.93
CA HIS A 25 -3.81 -19.03 -10.59
C HIS A 25 -2.89 -18.27 -9.63
N LEU A 26 -2.04 -18.95 -8.88
CA LEU A 26 -1.07 -18.31 -7.97
C LEU A 26 0.19 -17.80 -8.68
N LEU A 27 0.53 -18.32 -9.85
CA LEU A 27 1.75 -17.96 -10.61
C LEU A 27 1.45 -17.04 -11.81
N ASN A 28 0.48 -16.16 -11.69
CA ASN A 28 0.27 -15.11 -12.70
C ASN A 28 1.39 -14.07 -12.64
N VAL A 29 1.79 -13.53 -13.80
CA VAL A 29 2.86 -12.52 -13.95
C VAL A 29 2.73 -11.38 -12.94
N PRO A 30 1.53 -10.77 -12.68
CA PRO A 30 1.38 -9.74 -11.66
C PRO A 30 1.77 -10.22 -10.25
N ASN A 31 1.33 -11.42 -9.87
CA ASN A 31 1.59 -11.96 -8.53
C ASN A 31 3.11 -12.23 -8.30
N PHE A 32 3.80 -12.67 -9.36
CA PHE A 32 5.27 -12.83 -9.32
C PHE A 32 5.99 -11.50 -9.14
N LEU A 33 5.55 -10.44 -9.82
CA LEU A 33 6.15 -9.12 -9.72
C LEU A 33 5.92 -8.49 -8.33
N THR A 34 4.73 -8.68 -7.74
CA THR A 34 4.46 -8.27 -6.35
C THR A 34 5.35 -9.02 -5.35
N LEU A 35 5.52 -10.34 -5.52
CA LEU A 35 6.41 -11.15 -4.68
C LEU A 35 7.87 -10.71 -4.84
N PHE A 36 8.31 -10.43 -6.07
CA PHE A 36 9.64 -9.91 -6.35
C PHE A 36 9.88 -8.58 -5.62
N ARG A 37 8.91 -7.66 -5.61
CA ARG A 37 8.98 -6.41 -4.87
C ARG A 37 9.12 -6.65 -3.36
N ILE A 38 8.35 -7.58 -2.78
CA ILE A 38 8.47 -7.94 -1.36
C ILE A 38 9.88 -8.47 -1.05
N VAL A 39 10.47 -9.25 -1.95
CA VAL A 39 11.87 -9.75 -1.79
C VAL A 39 12.89 -8.61 -1.92
N LEU A 40 12.63 -7.60 -2.73
CA LEU A 40 13.53 -6.44 -2.86
C LEU A 40 13.58 -5.57 -1.60
N ILE A 41 12.52 -5.55 -0.77
CA ILE A 41 12.49 -4.74 0.46
C ILE A 41 13.64 -5.05 1.42
N PRO A 42 13.90 -6.30 1.83
CA PRO A 42 15.03 -6.59 2.72
C PRO A 42 16.38 -6.27 2.08
N PHE A 43 16.55 -6.45 0.76
CA PHE A 43 17.76 -6.02 0.08
C PHE A 43 17.96 -4.51 0.14
N PHE A 44 16.90 -3.75 -0.08
CA PHE A 44 16.90 -2.29 0.07
C PHE A 44 17.32 -1.88 1.49
N VAL A 45 16.69 -2.46 2.51
CA VAL A 45 17.00 -2.18 3.92
C VAL A 45 18.48 -2.45 4.22
N VAL A 46 19.02 -3.61 3.81
CA VAL A 46 20.43 -3.95 4.02
C VAL A 46 21.38 -2.98 3.31
N LEU A 47 21.05 -2.53 2.09
CA LEU A 47 21.89 -1.58 1.36
C LEU A 47 21.93 -0.23 2.07
N ILE A 48 20.78 0.27 2.51
CA ILE A 48 20.72 1.56 3.24
C ILE A 48 21.47 1.47 4.57
N SER A 49 21.30 0.39 5.35
CA SER A 49 22.04 0.17 6.60
C SER A 49 23.56 0.02 6.41
N LYS A 50 24.01 -0.26 5.19
CA LYS A 50 25.44 -0.23 4.81
C LYS A 50 25.87 1.11 4.21
N HIS A 51 25.05 2.15 4.31
CA HIS A 51 25.24 3.49 3.70
C HIS A 51 25.46 3.48 2.18
N ARG A 52 24.97 2.44 1.47
CA ARG A 52 25.07 2.31 0.00
C ARG A 52 23.85 2.94 -0.67
N LEU A 53 23.66 4.26 -0.51
CA LEU A 53 22.47 4.99 -0.96
C LEU A 53 22.21 4.87 -2.48
N THR A 54 23.27 4.93 -3.28
CA THR A 54 23.16 4.83 -4.75
C THR A 54 22.61 3.47 -5.17
N GLU A 55 23.06 2.40 -4.56
CA GLU A 55 22.57 1.05 -4.85
C GLU A 55 21.15 0.86 -4.33
N GLY A 56 20.86 1.43 -3.15
CA GLY A 56 19.51 1.51 -2.63
C GLY A 56 18.56 2.21 -3.61
N LEU A 57 19.00 3.29 -4.26
CA LEU A 57 18.23 3.98 -5.28
C LEU A 57 17.92 3.08 -6.49
N TYR A 58 18.88 2.28 -6.96
CA TYR A 58 18.61 1.32 -8.05
C TYR A 58 17.61 0.25 -7.66
N VAL A 59 17.71 -0.30 -6.45
CA VAL A 59 16.76 -1.31 -5.94
C VAL A 59 15.37 -0.70 -5.77
N PHE A 60 15.29 0.49 -5.19
CA PHE A 60 14.02 1.21 -5.03
C PHE A 60 13.39 1.57 -6.38
N GLY A 61 14.20 2.04 -7.32
CA GLY A 61 13.76 2.33 -8.69
C GLY A 61 13.27 1.09 -9.42
N ALA A 62 13.99 -0.03 -9.31
CA ALA A 62 13.55 -1.31 -9.89
C ALA A 62 12.20 -1.75 -9.32
N ALA A 63 12.01 -1.64 -7.99
CA ALA A 63 10.73 -1.94 -7.35
C ALA A 63 9.59 -1.02 -7.85
N ALA A 64 9.84 0.28 -7.99
CA ALA A 64 8.85 1.24 -8.50
C ALA A 64 8.50 1.03 -9.98
N VAL A 65 9.50 0.68 -10.82
CA VAL A 65 9.27 0.35 -12.24
C VAL A 65 8.45 -0.94 -12.35
N THR A 66 8.79 -1.95 -11.56
CA THR A 66 8.06 -3.22 -11.52
C THR A 66 6.59 -2.99 -11.20
N ASP A 67 6.28 -2.14 -10.21
CA ASP A 67 4.91 -1.75 -9.87
C ASP A 67 4.15 -1.08 -11.03
N SER A 68 4.81 -0.17 -11.73
CA SER A 68 4.21 0.51 -12.89
C SER A 68 3.91 -0.47 -14.03
N LEU A 69 4.77 -1.48 -14.23
CA LEU A 69 4.59 -2.53 -15.23
C LEU A 69 3.44 -3.46 -14.86
N ASP A 70 3.31 -3.86 -13.58
CA ASP A 70 2.24 -4.73 -13.09
C ASP A 70 0.88 -4.12 -13.34
N GLY A 71 0.70 -2.85 -13.03
CA GLY A 71 -0.54 -2.13 -13.26
C GLY A 71 -0.92 -2.06 -14.73
N THR A 72 0.05 -2.03 -15.64
CA THR A 72 -0.17 -2.00 -17.09
C THR A 72 -0.43 -3.38 -17.66
N VAL A 73 0.39 -4.37 -17.30
CA VAL A 73 0.26 -5.77 -17.74
C VAL A 73 -1.05 -6.38 -17.24
N ALA A 74 -1.42 -6.16 -15.97
CA ALA A 74 -2.67 -6.66 -15.40
C ALA A 74 -3.93 -6.11 -16.10
N ARG A 75 -3.86 -4.87 -16.63
CA ARG A 75 -4.94 -4.29 -17.43
C ARG A 75 -5.04 -4.88 -18.84
N TRP A 76 -3.92 -5.32 -19.40
CA TRP A 76 -3.89 -5.90 -20.76
C TRP A 76 -4.31 -7.37 -20.79
N PHE A 77 -4.06 -8.14 -19.72
CA PHE A 77 -4.29 -9.58 -19.70
C PHE A 77 -5.52 -10.03 -18.89
N ASP A 78 -6.29 -9.09 -18.32
CA ASP A 78 -7.49 -9.34 -17.47
C ASP A 78 -7.31 -10.48 -16.43
N SER A 79 -6.07 -10.64 -15.94
CA SER A 79 -5.61 -11.77 -15.14
C SER A 79 -5.42 -11.44 -13.67
N LYS A 80 -6.21 -10.47 -13.12
CA LYS A 80 -6.15 -10.11 -11.69
C LYS A 80 -6.74 -11.25 -10.85
N THR A 81 -5.89 -11.84 -10.02
CA THR A 81 -6.37 -12.72 -8.95
C THR A 81 -6.86 -11.87 -7.77
N GLU A 82 -7.86 -12.33 -7.02
CA GLU A 82 -8.33 -11.65 -5.81
C GLU A 82 -7.20 -11.44 -4.80
N ILE A 83 -6.29 -12.42 -4.68
CA ILE A 83 -5.11 -12.36 -3.80
C ILE A 83 -4.12 -11.30 -4.30
N GLY A 84 -3.80 -11.24 -5.59
CA GLY A 84 -2.92 -10.24 -6.18
C GLY A 84 -3.45 -8.82 -5.99
N ALA A 85 -4.73 -8.61 -6.25
CA ALA A 85 -5.37 -7.31 -6.06
C ALA A 85 -5.30 -6.77 -4.60
N PHE A 86 -5.15 -7.67 -3.61
CA PHE A 86 -4.92 -7.29 -2.21
C PHE A 86 -3.42 -7.13 -1.89
N LEU A 87 -2.56 -8.00 -2.45
CA LEU A 87 -1.12 -7.96 -2.19
C LEU A 87 -0.45 -6.71 -2.78
N ASP A 88 -0.89 -6.22 -3.94
CA ASP A 88 -0.28 -5.08 -4.63
C ASP A 88 -0.26 -3.82 -3.75
N PRO A 89 -1.41 -3.29 -3.25
CA PRO A 89 -1.40 -2.11 -2.39
C PRO A 89 -0.65 -2.33 -1.08
N PHE A 90 -0.57 -3.58 -0.61
CA PHE A 90 0.15 -3.94 0.60
C PHE A 90 1.66 -3.90 0.38
N ALA A 91 2.15 -4.45 -0.72
CA ALA A 91 3.58 -4.45 -1.07
C ALA A 91 4.10 -3.02 -1.30
N ASP A 92 3.32 -2.16 -1.99
CA ASP A 92 3.65 -0.74 -2.17
C ASP A 92 3.79 -0.01 -0.86
N LYS A 93 2.84 -0.25 0.03
CA LYS A 93 2.86 0.35 1.36
C LYS A 93 4.04 -0.14 2.19
N LEU A 94 4.35 -1.44 2.12
CA LEU A 94 5.51 -2.01 2.81
C LEU A 94 6.83 -1.41 2.30
N LEU A 95 7.00 -1.25 0.98
CA LEU A 95 8.20 -0.65 0.42
C LEU A 95 8.37 0.80 0.91
N LEU A 96 7.31 1.59 0.87
CA LEU A 96 7.36 2.99 1.28
C LEU A 96 7.62 3.14 2.78
N VAL A 97 6.89 2.41 3.62
CA VAL A 97 7.04 2.45 5.08
C VAL A 97 8.42 1.95 5.50
N SER A 98 8.90 0.83 4.96
CA SER A 98 10.25 0.31 5.27
C SER A 98 11.34 1.29 4.84
N SER A 99 11.16 2.01 3.73
CA SER A 99 12.08 3.07 3.30
C SER A 99 12.15 4.20 4.32
N PHE A 100 11.00 4.70 4.80
CA PHE A 100 10.97 5.73 5.84
C PHE A 100 11.58 5.25 7.14
N VAL A 101 11.30 4.00 7.54
CA VAL A 101 11.85 3.41 8.78
C VAL A 101 13.37 3.34 8.71
N VAL A 102 13.94 2.72 7.66
CA VAL A 102 15.39 2.55 7.57
C VAL A 102 16.11 3.89 7.42
N LEU A 103 15.60 4.82 6.60
CA LEU A 103 16.18 6.15 6.45
C LEU A 103 16.10 6.99 7.74
N THR A 104 15.11 6.73 8.60
CA THR A 104 15.02 7.35 9.92
C THR A 104 16.03 6.72 10.91
N ILE A 105 16.20 5.40 10.89
CA ILE A 105 17.22 4.72 11.70
C ILE A 105 18.61 5.22 11.33
N GLU A 106 18.90 5.39 10.06
CA GLU A 106 20.18 5.93 9.55
C GLU A 106 20.29 7.46 9.68
N GLN A 107 19.38 8.11 10.43
CA GLN A 107 19.37 9.55 10.74
C GLN A 107 19.30 10.46 9.50
N ILE A 108 18.88 9.94 8.34
CA ILE A 108 18.68 10.72 7.12
C ILE A 108 17.34 11.46 7.19
N PHE A 109 16.31 10.80 7.73
CA PHE A 109 15.03 11.42 8.05
C PHE A 109 14.88 11.71 9.54
N PRO A 110 14.24 12.84 9.91
CA PRO A 110 13.87 13.10 11.29
C PRO A 110 12.69 12.20 11.72
N ALA A 111 12.71 11.73 12.97
CA ALA A 111 11.69 10.81 13.50
C ALA A 111 10.26 11.37 13.45
N TRP A 112 10.08 12.71 13.56
CA TRP A 112 8.77 13.34 13.46
C TRP A 112 8.10 13.14 12.09
N LEU A 113 8.91 13.07 10.99
CA LEU A 113 8.40 12.81 9.65
C LEU A 113 7.78 11.40 9.57
N LEU A 114 8.53 10.38 10.01
CA LEU A 114 8.05 9.00 10.08
C LEU A 114 6.77 8.90 10.93
N SER A 115 6.76 9.56 12.10
CA SER A 115 5.61 9.50 13.01
C SER A 115 4.34 10.02 12.35
N VAL A 116 4.38 11.16 11.67
CA VAL A 116 3.20 11.72 10.99
C VAL A 116 2.71 10.82 9.87
N ILE A 117 3.62 10.23 9.08
CA ILE A 117 3.25 9.32 7.99
C ILE A 117 2.58 8.07 8.54
N VAL A 118 3.17 7.44 9.56
CA VAL A 118 2.62 6.21 10.16
C VAL A 118 1.28 6.48 10.84
N ILE A 119 1.17 7.55 11.62
CA ILE A 119 -0.10 7.93 12.28
C ILE A 119 -1.21 8.13 11.24
N ARG A 120 -0.92 8.88 10.17
CA ARG A 120 -1.90 9.09 9.10
C ARG A 120 -2.33 7.78 8.45
N ASP A 121 -1.41 6.88 8.18
CA ASP A 121 -1.72 5.60 7.55
C ASP A 121 -2.56 4.72 8.46
N VAL A 122 -2.22 4.65 9.74
CA VAL A 122 -3.00 3.94 10.76
C VAL A 122 -4.41 4.52 10.88
N VAL A 123 -4.53 5.86 10.96
CA VAL A 123 -5.84 6.54 11.07
C VAL A 123 -6.72 6.23 9.87
N VAL A 124 -6.18 6.26 8.65
CA VAL A 124 -6.95 5.97 7.43
C VAL A 124 -7.40 4.51 7.38
N VAL A 125 -6.49 3.57 7.65
CA VAL A 125 -6.80 2.13 7.62
C VAL A 125 -7.77 1.76 8.75
N PHE A 126 -7.48 2.20 9.98
CA PHE A 126 -8.32 1.92 11.13
C PHE A 126 -9.71 2.55 11.00
N GLY A 127 -9.77 3.80 10.54
CA GLY A 127 -11.04 4.48 10.26
C GLY A 127 -11.89 3.73 9.22
N TYR A 128 -11.26 3.26 8.14
CA TYR A 128 -11.95 2.45 7.14
C TYR A 128 -12.47 1.13 7.71
N LEU A 129 -11.65 0.40 8.47
CA LEU A 129 -12.04 -0.87 9.09
C LEU A 129 -13.19 -0.67 10.09
N MET A 130 -13.11 0.36 10.93
CA MET A 130 -14.17 0.72 11.88
C MET A 130 -15.50 1.00 11.17
N LEU A 131 -15.46 1.84 10.14
CA LEU A 131 -16.65 2.17 9.37
C LEU A 131 -17.27 0.92 8.73
N THR A 132 -16.46 0.06 8.12
CA THR A 132 -16.93 -1.18 7.48
C THR A 132 -17.49 -2.16 8.50
N PHE A 133 -16.90 -2.26 9.71
CA PHE A 133 -17.35 -3.16 10.75
C PHE A 133 -18.69 -2.72 11.36
N PHE A 134 -18.86 -1.42 11.64
CA PHE A 134 -20.08 -0.91 12.27
C PHE A 134 -21.26 -0.77 11.32
N THR A 135 -21.01 -0.55 10.03
CA THR A 135 -22.10 -0.32 9.07
C THR A 135 -22.46 -1.54 8.22
N ALA A 136 -21.68 -2.65 8.33
CA ALA A 136 -21.81 -3.85 7.49
C ALA A 136 -21.81 -3.56 5.96
N GLU A 137 -21.59 -2.32 5.54
CA GLU A 137 -21.52 -1.88 4.16
C GLU A 137 -20.12 -1.40 3.80
N ARG A 138 -19.67 -1.74 2.60
CA ARG A 138 -18.41 -1.25 2.07
C ARG A 138 -18.55 0.22 1.64
N MET A 139 -17.96 1.13 2.40
CA MET A 139 -17.88 2.52 1.99
C MET A 139 -17.15 2.62 0.65
N PRO A 140 -17.71 3.31 -0.37
CA PRO A 140 -17.00 3.54 -1.62
C PRO A 140 -15.83 4.50 -1.37
N VAL A 141 -14.65 3.93 -1.06
CA VAL A 141 -13.43 4.72 -0.84
C VAL A 141 -12.92 5.24 -2.16
N ARG A 142 -13.36 6.43 -2.54
CA ARG A 142 -12.72 7.15 -3.66
C ARG A 142 -11.42 7.77 -3.16
N PRO A 143 -10.27 7.44 -3.78
CA PRO A 143 -8.99 8.02 -3.39
C PRO A 143 -9.07 9.55 -3.48
N SER A 144 -8.75 10.25 -2.37
CA SER A 144 -8.76 11.70 -2.38
C SER A 144 -7.56 12.25 -3.15
N TYR A 145 -7.72 13.40 -3.78
CA TYR A 145 -6.63 14.06 -4.50
C TYR A 145 -5.45 14.37 -3.56
N LEU A 146 -5.75 14.81 -2.34
CA LEU A 146 -4.76 15.05 -1.28
C LEU A 146 -3.98 13.78 -0.90
N GLY A 147 -4.64 12.62 -0.89
CA GLY A 147 -3.98 11.34 -0.65
C GLY A 147 -2.97 10.97 -1.74
N LYS A 148 -3.30 11.21 -3.00
CA LYS A 148 -2.40 10.98 -4.13
C LYS A 148 -1.18 11.90 -4.08
N VAL A 149 -1.40 13.19 -3.83
CA VAL A 149 -0.33 14.20 -3.70
C VAL A 149 0.58 13.87 -2.50
N SER A 150 0.01 13.48 -1.37
CA SER A 150 0.77 13.03 -0.19
C SER A 150 1.70 11.87 -0.52
N THR A 151 1.19 10.80 -1.17
CA THR A 151 2.01 9.64 -1.55
C THR A 151 3.10 10.02 -2.55
N PHE A 152 2.80 10.88 -3.52
CA PHE A 152 3.80 11.39 -4.47
C PHE A 152 4.92 12.18 -3.77
N LEU A 153 4.59 13.04 -2.82
CA LEU A 153 5.58 13.79 -2.03
C LEU A 153 6.42 12.86 -1.15
N GLN A 154 5.82 11.86 -0.55
CA GLN A 154 6.54 10.83 0.22
C GLN A 154 7.55 10.11 -0.67
N LEU A 155 7.14 9.71 -1.87
CA LEU A 155 8.05 9.10 -2.85
C LEU A 155 9.19 10.05 -3.23
N ALA A 156 8.89 11.31 -3.50
CA ALA A 156 9.89 12.34 -3.80
C ALA A 156 10.89 12.54 -2.64
N CYS A 157 10.43 12.48 -1.39
CA CYS A 157 11.31 12.52 -0.21
C CYS A 157 12.27 11.32 -0.19
N VAL A 158 11.78 10.09 -0.41
CA VAL A 158 12.64 8.90 -0.43
C VAL A 158 13.69 9.02 -1.54
N VAL A 159 13.27 9.33 -2.76
CA VAL A 159 14.20 9.50 -3.90
C VAL A 159 15.19 10.63 -3.63
N GLY A 160 14.74 11.77 -3.10
CA GLY A 160 15.62 12.89 -2.74
C GLY A 160 16.64 12.51 -1.68
N ALA A 161 16.26 11.72 -0.68
CA ALA A 161 17.18 11.20 0.35
C ALA A 161 18.25 10.30 -0.28
N LEU A 162 17.85 9.37 -1.16
CA LEU A 162 18.75 8.45 -1.85
C LEU A 162 19.71 9.15 -2.81
N LEU A 163 19.28 10.26 -3.41
CA LEU A 163 20.11 11.14 -4.25
C LEU A 163 21.01 12.10 -3.44
N GLY A 164 20.92 12.08 -2.11
CA GLY A 164 21.72 12.94 -1.25
C GLY A 164 21.33 14.44 -1.28
N PHE A 165 20.10 14.77 -1.66
CA PHE A 165 19.63 16.18 -1.73
C PHE A 165 19.81 16.94 -0.41
N GLY A 166 19.71 16.26 0.73
CA GLY A 166 19.94 16.85 2.05
C GLY A 166 21.33 17.41 2.26
N MET A 167 22.32 16.96 1.47
CA MET A 167 23.71 17.43 1.55
C MET A 167 23.93 18.75 0.79
N ASN A 168 23.18 18.96 -0.31
CA ASN A 168 23.41 20.09 -1.22
C ASN A 168 22.64 21.35 -0.84
N SER A 169 21.44 21.24 -0.29
CA SER A 169 20.62 22.41 0.09
C SER A 169 19.69 22.09 1.25
N ARG A 170 20.15 22.33 2.46
CA ARG A 170 19.38 22.08 3.70
C ARG A 170 18.01 22.77 3.70
N ALA A 171 17.94 24.02 3.23
CA ALA A 171 16.70 24.78 3.24
C ALA A 171 15.63 24.17 2.33
N LEU A 172 15.99 23.80 1.10
CA LEU A 172 15.07 23.15 0.16
C LEU A 172 14.67 21.75 0.67
N TRP A 173 15.61 21.02 1.25
CA TRP A 173 15.35 19.70 1.82
C TRP A 173 14.31 19.75 2.94
N TYR A 174 14.54 20.58 3.97
CA TYR A 174 13.57 20.74 5.04
C TYR A 174 12.24 21.31 4.55
N GLY A 175 12.26 22.22 3.57
CA GLY A 175 11.06 22.71 2.90
C GLY A 175 10.22 21.59 2.32
N LEU A 176 10.84 20.66 1.58
CA LEU A 176 10.16 19.46 1.03
C LEU A 176 9.57 18.58 2.14
N LEU A 177 10.33 18.33 3.22
CA LEU A 177 9.84 17.53 4.36
C LEU A 177 8.64 18.17 5.03
N TYR A 178 8.68 19.50 5.31
CA TYR A 178 7.56 20.21 5.94
C TYR A 178 6.31 20.24 5.05
N VAL A 179 6.46 20.46 3.75
CA VAL A 179 5.36 20.39 2.77
C VAL A 179 4.75 18.98 2.76
N THR A 180 5.60 17.96 2.76
CA THR A 180 5.13 16.56 2.79
C THR A 180 4.31 16.28 4.04
N VAL A 181 4.77 16.71 5.22
CA VAL A 181 4.04 16.53 6.48
C VAL A 181 2.73 17.32 6.50
N ALA A 182 2.74 18.58 6.06
CA ALA A 182 1.53 19.40 6.01
C ALA A 182 0.45 18.75 5.11
N ILE A 183 0.82 18.32 3.91
CA ILE A 183 -0.12 17.67 2.98
C ILE A 183 -0.55 16.30 3.49
N THR A 184 0.35 15.53 4.12
CA THR A 184 0.04 14.24 4.72
C THR A 184 -0.96 14.39 5.87
N GLY A 185 -0.76 15.37 6.75
CA GLY A 185 -1.68 15.69 7.84
C GLY A 185 -3.05 16.15 7.33
N LEU A 186 -3.08 17.08 6.38
CA LEU A 186 -4.31 17.53 5.72
C LEU A 186 -5.06 16.39 5.04
N SER A 187 -4.34 15.47 4.39
CA SER A 187 -4.93 14.27 3.80
C SER A 187 -5.59 13.39 4.86
N GLY A 188 -4.94 13.16 6.01
CA GLY A 188 -5.51 12.40 7.13
C GLY A 188 -6.79 13.04 7.67
N LEU A 189 -6.76 14.35 7.95
CA LEU A 189 -7.92 15.10 8.42
C LEU A 189 -9.08 15.07 7.41
N HIS A 190 -8.77 15.20 6.12
CA HIS A 190 -9.78 15.09 5.07
C HIS A 190 -10.47 13.72 5.04
N TYR A 191 -9.71 12.63 5.24
CA TYR A 191 -10.29 11.28 5.33
C TYR A 191 -11.16 11.12 6.57
N MET A 192 -10.73 11.63 7.73
CA MET A 192 -11.55 11.63 8.95
C MET A 192 -12.86 12.40 8.75
N TYR A 193 -12.79 13.60 8.19
CA TYR A 193 -13.97 14.42 7.91
C TYR A 193 -14.96 13.69 6.99
N ARG A 194 -14.48 13.10 5.90
CA ARG A 194 -15.34 12.32 4.99
C ARG A 194 -15.96 11.08 5.65
N GLY A 195 -15.23 10.41 6.53
CA GLY A 195 -15.76 9.28 7.30
C GLY A 195 -16.88 9.71 8.24
N LEU A 196 -16.68 10.80 8.97
CA LEU A 196 -17.68 11.35 9.89
C LEU A 196 -18.95 11.85 9.18
N THR A 197 -18.79 12.58 8.08
CA THR A 197 -19.95 13.05 7.29
C THR A 197 -20.74 11.90 6.68
N TRP A 198 -20.08 10.84 6.28
CA TRP A 198 -20.76 9.64 5.77
C TRP A 198 -21.55 8.93 6.87
N LEU A 199 -21.04 8.83 8.10
CA LEU A 199 -21.77 8.30 9.25
C LEU A 199 -23.01 9.13 9.57
N GLN A 200 -22.87 10.45 9.65
CA GLN A 200 -23.99 11.36 9.94
C GLN A 200 -25.11 11.29 8.88
N SER A 201 -24.79 11.03 7.64
CA SER A 201 -25.80 10.89 6.57
C SER A 201 -26.66 9.61 6.70
N ARG A 202 -26.30 8.67 7.59
CA ARG A 202 -26.96 7.38 7.79
C ARG A 202 -27.77 7.26 9.10
N GLU A 203 -27.51 8.12 10.07
CA GLU A 203 -28.24 8.09 11.35
C GLU A 203 -29.77 8.18 11.23
N PRO A 204 -30.37 8.87 10.26
CA PRO A 204 -31.83 8.94 10.14
C PRO A 204 -32.53 7.61 9.82
N GLN A 205 -31.80 6.62 9.28
CA GLN A 205 -32.39 5.34 8.81
C GLN A 205 -32.35 4.21 9.85
N MET A 206 -31.67 4.40 10.98
CA MET A 206 -31.59 3.37 12.03
C MET A 206 -32.70 3.47 13.10
N PHE A 207 -33.54 4.51 13.05
CA PHE A 207 -34.60 4.76 14.03
C PHE A 207 -36.02 4.75 13.41
N GLU A 208 -36.19 4.35 12.16
CA GLU A 208 -37.47 3.99 11.53
C GLU A 208 -37.59 2.46 11.39
#